data_2686ecab1c1ea3030ac495c1c1324a83
#
_entry.id   2686ecab1c1ea3030ac495c1c1324a83
#
_cell.length_a   1.000
_cell.length_b   1.000
_cell.length_c   1.000
_cell.angle_alpha   90.00
_cell.angle_beta   90.00
_cell.angle_gamma   90.00
#
_symmetry.space_group_name_H-M   'P 1'
#
loop_
_entity.id
_entity.type
_entity.pdbx_description
1 polymer ?
#
loop_
_entity_poly.entity_id
_entity_poly.type
_entity_poly.pdbx_seq_one_letter_code
_entity_poly.pdbx_strand_id
1 'polypeptide(L)'
;QIVLTQSPAVMSASPGEKVAMTCSASSSVTYMYWYQQKPGSSPRLLIYDTSNLASGVPVRFSGSGSGTSYSLTISRMEAEDAATYYCQQWSTYPFPFGSGTKLEIK
;
A
#
# COMPACT_ATOMS: atom_id res chain seq x y z
N GLN A 1 -7.61 4.50 -19.19
CA GLN A 1 -7.06 4.93 -17.90
C GLN A 1 -7.48 3.97 -16.80
N ILE A 2 -6.52 3.50 -16.02
CA ILE A 2 -6.78 2.55 -14.93
C ILE A 2 -7.00 3.33 -13.63
N VAL A 3 -8.12 3.06 -12.97
CA VAL A 3 -8.45 3.69 -11.69
C VAL A 3 -8.12 2.70 -10.58
N LEU A 4 -7.39 3.17 -9.57
CA LEU A 4 -7.01 2.36 -8.41
C LEU A 4 -7.81 2.84 -7.20
N THR A 5 -8.62 1.95 -6.64
CA THR A 5 -9.46 2.24 -5.48
C THR A 5 -8.95 1.45 -4.29
N GLN A 6 -8.67 2.14 -3.22
CA GLN A 6 -8.14 1.52 -2.01
C GLN A 6 -9.18 1.41 -0.92
N SER A 7 -9.11 0.34 -0.17
CA SER A 7 -10.01 0.13 0.96
C SER A 7 -9.29 -0.57 2.11
N PRO A 8 -9.65 -0.24 3.33
CA PRO A 8 -10.58 0.83 3.70
C PRO A 8 -9.93 2.20 3.49
N ALA A 9 -10.72 3.27 3.47
CA ALA A 9 -10.17 4.61 3.34
C ALA A 9 -9.39 5.02 4.58
N VAL A 10 -9.89 4.63 5.76
CA VAL A 10 -9.27 4.89 7.06
C VAL A 10 -9.40 3.64 7.91
N MET A 11 -8.35 3.31 8.65
CA MET A 11 -8.40 2.20 9.60
C MET A 11 -7.48 2.49 10.78
N SER A 12 -7.76 1.81 11.90
CA SER A 12 -6.96 1.94 13.12
C SER A 12 -6.53 0.57 13.59
N ALA A 13 -5.35 0.48 14.17
CA ALA A 13 -4.84 -0.77 14.72
C ALA A 13 -3.95 -0.49 15.92
N SER A 14 -3.87 -1.44 16.83
CA SER A 14 -2.98 -1.38 17.97
C SER A 14 -1.64 -2.01 17.64
N PRO A 15 -0.55 -1.61 18.33
CA PRO A 15 0.73 -2.26 18.12
C PRO A 15 0.63 -3.77 18.32
N GLY A 16 1.27 -4.53 17.43
CA GLY A 16 1.25 -5.98 17.46
C GLY A 16 0.14 -6.61 16.64
N GLU A 17 -0.85 -5.86 16.21
CA GLU A 17 -1.94 -6.39 15.40
C GLU A 17 -1.52 -6.56 13.94
N LYS A 18 -2.14 -7.51 13.25
CA LYS A 18 -1.97 -7.67 11.81
C LYS A 18 -2.86 -6.67 11.08
N VAL A 19 -2.30 -6.04 10.06
CA VAL A 19 -3.02 -5.05 9.26
C VAL A 19 -2.99 -5.49 7.80
N ALA A 20 -4.13 -5.39 7.12
CA ALA A 20 -4.21 -5.67 5.69
C ALA A 20 -5.06 -4.61 5.02
N MET A 21 -4.61 -4.15 3.85
CA MET A 21 -5.33 -3.17 3.05
C MET A 21 -5.29 -3.58 1.59
N THR A 22 -6.28 -3.14 0.84
CA THR A 22 -6.51 -3.62 -0.53
C THR A 22 -6.46 -2.49 -1.54
N CYS A 23 -5.97 -2.80 -2.73
CA CYS A 23 -5.97 -1.91 -3.88
C CYS A 23 -6.66 -2.65 -5.02
N SER A 24 -7.77 -2.09 -5.51
CA SER A 24 -8.52 -2.67 -6.63
C SER A 24 -8.32 -1.83 -7.88
N ALA A 25 -7.98 -2.47 -8.98
CA ALA A 25 -7.76 -1.80 -10.25
C ALA A 25 -8.98 -1.98 -11.15
N SER A 26 -9.34 -0.94 -11.89
CA SER A 26 -10.49 -1.00 -12.81
C SER A 26 -10.22 -1.93 -13.99
N SER A 27 -8.95 -2.18 -14.30
CA SER A 27 -8.53 -3.14 -15.32
C SER A 27 -7.30 -3.88 -14.81
N SER A 28 -7.03 -5.04 -15.40
CA SER A 28 -5.90 -5.86 -14.98
C SER A 28 -4.58 -5.11 -15.16
N VAL A 29 -3.69 -5.23 -14.18
CA VAL A 29 -2.35 -4.68 -14.22
C VAL A 29 -1.34 -5.79 -13.99
N THR A 30 -0.09 -5.57 -14.41
CA THR A 30 0.94 -6.59 -14.28
C THR A 30 1.62 -6.54 -12.92
N TYR A 31 1.92 -5.32 -12.44
CA TYR A 31 2.63 -5.12 -11.20
C TYR A 31 2.00 -3.98 -10.41
N MET A 32 2.04 -4.09 -9.08
CA MET A 32 1.58 -3.04 -8.20
C MET A 32 2.74 -2.55 -7.33
N TYR A 33 2.74 -1.25 -7.06
CA TYR A 33 3.74 -0.58 -6.25
C TYR A 33 3.04 0.07 -5.07
N TRP A 34 3.67 0.03 -3.89
CA TRP A 34 3.10 0.58 -2.67
C TRP A 34 4.01 1.62 -2.07
N TYR A 35 3.43 2.71 -1.59
CA TYR A 35 4.16 3.83 -1.02
C TYR A 35 3.61 4.15 0.36
N GLN A 36 4.48 4.64 1.25
CA GLN A 36 4.10 5.11 2.57
C GLN A 36 4.38 6.60 2.63
N GLN A 37 3.39 7.38 3.07
CA GLN A 37 3.57 8.82 3.25
C GLN A 37 3.18 9.21 4.67
N LYS A 38 4.13 9.79 5.39
CA LYS A 38 3.90 10.36 6.71
C LYS A 38 3.67 11.86 6.58
N PRO A 39 2.91 12.48 7.52
CA PRO A 39 2.67 13.93 7.46
C PRO A 39 3.96 14.70 7.34
N GLY A 40 4.01 15.67 6.42
CA GLY A 40 5.16 16.52 6.22
C GLY A 40 6.32 15.91 5.45
N SER A 41 6.16 14.69 4.92
CA SER A 41 7.22 14.01 4.17
C SER A 41 6.74 13.57 2.81
N SER A 42 7.69 13.33 1.92
CA SER A 42 7.38 12.76 0.60
C SER A 42 7.06 11.28 0.72
N PRO A 43 6.29 10.71 -0.23
CA PRO A 43 6.05 9.27 -0.23
C PRO A 43 7.35 8.49 -0.36
N ARG A 44 7.39 7.36 0.34
CA ARG A 44 8.53 6.44 0.30
C ARG A 44 8.08 5.12 -0.32
N LEU A 45 8.84 4.59 -1.26
CA LEU A 45 8.54 3.29 -1.86
C LEU A 45 8.72 2.19 -0.83
N LEU A 46 7.69 1.36 -0.67
CA LEU A 46 7.73 0.20 0.23
C LEU A 46 7.88 -1.11 -0.53
N ILE A 47 7.04 -1.30 -1.53
CA ILE A 47 6.93 -2.56 -2.27
C ILE A 47 7.03 -2.23 -3.76
N TYR A 48 7.81 -3.00 -4.49
CA TYR A 48 7.87 -2.89 -5.94
C TYR A 48 7.61 -4.26 -6.57
N ASP A 49 7.13 -4.24 -7.81
CA ASP A 49 6.78 -5.44 -8.56
C ASP A 49 5.88 -6.38 -7.74
N THR A 50 4.87 -5.81 -7.09
CA THR A 50 3.82 -6.50 -6.35
C THR A 50 4.23 -7.05 -4.99
N SER A 51 5.41 -7.68 -4.87
CA SER A 51 5.75 -8.43 -3.65
C SER A 51 7.18 -8.23 -3.16
N ASN A 52 7.97 -7.37 -3.79
CA ASN A 52 9.37 -7.19 -3.38
C ASN A 52 9.52 -5.99 -2.46
N LEU A 53 10.21 -6.19 -1.33
CA LEU A 53 10.49 -5.11 -0.40
C LEU A 53 11.55 -4.18 -0.96
N ALA A 54 11.30 -2.88 -0.89
CA ALA A 54 12.29 -1.89 -1.24
C ALA A 54 13.40 -1.86 -0.17
N SER A 55 14.55 -1.29 -0.55
CA SER A 55 15.70 -1.21 0.34
C SER A 55 15.34 -0.49 1.64
N GLY A 56 15.70 -1.08 2.77
CA GLY A 56 15.49 -0.47 4.09
C GLY A 56 14.10 -0.65 4.66
N VAL A 57 13.20 -1.33 3.96
CA VAL A 57 11.84 -1.55 4.45
C VAL A 57 11.83 -2.76 5.38
N PRO A 58 11.21 -2.63 6.58
CA PRO A 58 11.14 -3.76 7.51
C PRO A 58 10.42 -4.97 6.93
N VAL A 59 10.86 -6.16 7.34
CA VAL A 59 10.31 -7.42 6.81
C VAL A 59 8.86 -7.67 7.24
N ARG A 60 8.32 -6.91 8.16
CA ARG A 60 6.91 -7.06 8.55
C ARG A 60 5.95 -6.62 7.46
N PHE A 61 6.43 -5.87 6.48
CA PHE A 61 5.63 -5.48 5.32
C PHE A 61 5.68 -6.56 4.25
N SER A 62 4.54 -6.83 3.62
CA SER A 62 4.49 -7.74 2.48
C SER A 62 3.39 -7.32 1.52
N GLY A 63 3.59 -7.64 0.26
CA GLY A 63 2.62 -7.35 -0.80
C GLY A 63 2.27 -8.60 -1.56
N SER A 64 1.05 -8.66 -2.07
CA SER A 64 0.60 -9.78 -2.88
C SER A 64 -0.55 -9.34 -3.79
N GLY A 65 -0.95 -10.23 -4.69
CA GLY A 65 -2.07 -9.99 -5.56
C GLY A 65 -1.76 -10.25 -7.01
N SER A 66 -2.80 -10.13 -7.83
CA SER A 66 -2.69 -10.29 -9.28
C SER A 66 -3.95 -9.74 -9.95
N GLY A 67 -3.84 -9.47 -11.25
CA GLY A 67 -4.99 -9.01 -12.04
C GLY A 67 -5.50 -7.66 -11.59
N THR A 68 -6.64 -7.64 -10.91
CA THR A 68 -7.27 -6.41 -10.46
C THR A 68 -7.31 -6.26 -8.93
N SER A 69 -6.73 -7.21 -8.19
CA SER A 69 -6.80 -7.17 -6.73
C SER A 69 -5.41 -7.36 -6.12
N TYR A 70 -4.98 -6.37 -5.35
CA TYR A 70 -3.67 -6.38 -4.71
C TYR A 70 -3.82 -5.97 -3.25
N SER A 71 -2.91 -6.42 -2.40
CA SER A 71 -2.97 -6.10 -0.98
C SER A 71 -1.58 -5.85 -0.39
N LEU A 72 -1.58 -5.00 0.63
CA LEU A 72 -0.41 -4.73 1.47
C LEU A 72 -0.75 -5.21 2.87
N THR A 73 0.16 -5.97 3.46
CA THR A 73 -0.04 -6.53 4.80
C THR A 73 1.13 -6.16 5.70
N ILE A 74 0.80 -5.79 6.95
CA ILE A 74 1.79 -5.59 8.00
C ILE A 74 1.54 -6.70 9.01
N SER A 75 2.51 -7.58 9.22
CA SER A 75 2.32 -8.75 10.08
C SER A 75 2.11 -8.37 11.53
N ARG A 76 2.83 -7.36 12.02
CA ARG A 76 2.72 -6.87 13.40
C ARG A 76 2.92 -5.36 13.36
N MET A 77 1.83 -4.61 13.55
CA MET A 77 1.90 -3.15 13.47
C MET A 77 2.79 -2.57 14.56
N GLU A 78 3.52 -1.52 14.20
CA GLU A 78 4.26 -0.70 15.15
C GLU A 78 3.80 0.74 15.03
N ALA A 79 4.01 1.53 16.09
CA ALA A 79 3.54 2.91 16.12
C ALA A 79 4.08 3.72 14.93
N GLU A 80 5.30 3.45 14.50
CA GLU A 80 5.91 4.16 13.37
C GLU A 80 5.24 3.85 12.03
N ASP A 81 4.38 2.83 11.98
CA ASP A 81 3.69 2.46 10.74
C ASP A 81 2.44 3.30 10.50
N ALA A 82 2.06 4.16 11.44
CA ALA A 82 0.94 5.08 11.24
C ALA A 82 1.28 6.07 10.13
N ALA A 83 0.53 5.99 9.02
CA ALA A 83 0.82 6.76 7.81
C ALA A 83 -0.33 6.57 6.84
N THR A 84 -0.25 7.23 5.68
CA THR A 84 -1.16 6.97 4.57
C THR A 84 -0.41 6.13 3.54
N TYR A 85 -1.08 5.09 3.06
CA TYR A 85 -0.49 4.16 2.11
C TYR A 85 -1.17 4.28 0.76
N TYR A 86 -0.37 4.34 -0.30
CA TYR A 86 -0.87 4.49 -1.66
C TYR A 86 -0.37 3.36 -2.53
N CYS A 87 -1.25 2.85 -3.40
CA CYS A 87 -0.84 1.94 -4.45
C CYS A 87 -0.70 2.71 -5.77
N GLN A 88 0.10 2.19 -6.69
CA GLN A 88 0.31 2.80 -8.00
C GLN A 88 0.66 1.69 -8.98
N GLN A 89 0.16 1.77 -10.20
CA GLN A 89 0.52 0.85 -11.27
C GLN A 89 1.36 1.59 -12.31
N TRP A 90 2.29 0.89 -12.93
CA TRP A 90 3.14 1.45 -13.98
C TRP A 90 2.92 0.73 -15.31
N SER A 91 1.85 -0.06 -15.41
CA SER A 91 1.57 -0.83 -16.61
C SER A 91 1.01 0.02 -17.74
N THR A 92 0.15 0.95 -17.41
CA THR A 92 -0.54 1.79 -18.39
C THR A 92 -0.56 3.23 -17.94
N TYR A 93 0.01 4.11 -18.73
CA TYR A 93 0.00 5.55 -18.49
C TYR A 93 -1.44 6.08 -18.56
N PRO A 94 -1.87 7.02 -17.72
CA PRO A 94 -1.10 7.72 -16.69
C PRO A 94 -0.95 6.89 -15.41
N PHE A 95 -0.10 7.36 -14.49
CA PHE A 95 0.25 6.63 -13.28
C PHE A 95 -0.14 7.39 -12.00
N PRO A 96 -1.40 7.79 -11.83
CA PRO A 96 -1.78 8.45 -10.58
C PRO A 96 -1.73 7.45 -9.43
N PHE A 97 -1.55 7.96 -8.21
CA PHE A 97 -1.66 7.14 -7.02
C PHE A 97 -3.12 6.71 -6.83
N GLY A 98 -3.30 5.60 -6.11
CA GLY A 98 -4.64 5.20 -5.68
C GLY A 98 -5.23 6.19 -4.70
N SER A 99 -6.45 5.89 -4.25
CA SER A 99 -7.19 6.80 -3.36
C SER A 99 -6.61 6.92 -1.96
N GLY A 100 -5.79 5.95 -1.55
CA GLY A 100 -5.10 5.97 -0.27
C GLY A 100 -5.84 5.28 0.85
N THR A 101 -5.08 4.69 1.78
CA THR A 101 -5.59 4.14 3.03
C THR A 101 -4.82 4.79 4.17
N LYS A 102 -5.54 5.50 5.05
CA LYS A 102 -4.92 6.13 6.22
C LYS A 102 -4.95 5.13 7.37
N LEU A 103 -3.77 4.77 7.86
CA LEU A 103 -3.61 3.85 8.98
C LEU A 103 -3.25 4.64 10.23
N GLU A 104 -4.11 4.55 11.24
CA GLU A 104 -3.93 5.26 12.52
C GLU A 104 -3.61 4.28 13.62
N ILE A 105 -2.86 4.74 14.62
CA ILE A 105 -2.58 3.95 15.80
C ILE A 105 -3.72 4.13 16.80
N LYS A 106 -4.15 3.03 17.41
CA LYS A 106 -5.16 3.10 18.48
C LYS A 106 -4.55 3.54 19.79
#